data_6c7082b81ef0ea1637e5d75bfff9ebbb
#
_entry.id   6c7082b81ef0ea1637e5d75bfff9ebbb
#
_cell.length_a   1.000
_cell.length_b   1.000
_cell.length_c   1.000
_cell.angle_alpha   90.00
_cell.angle_beta   90.00
_cell.angle_gamma   90.00
#
_symmetry.space_group_name_H-M   'P 1'
#
loop_
_entity.id
_entity.type
_entity.pdbx_description
1 polymer ?
#
loop_
_entity_poly.entity_id
_entity_poly.type
_entity_poly.pdbx_seq_one_letter_code
_entity_poly.pdbx_strand_id
1 'polypeptide(L)'
;MRQQIIALATVCALAASNVHAANLDPLVQTGLRLADGTEQKVLEWRRHIHANPELSWQETETVRYIAQILATMPGYEVQTGVAGTGIKAVLRGGKPGPVVALRAELDALPVQERNNLPFRSNKKAIYRGQEAFVGHVCGHDTHMAMLLGAARVFSEMRAELPGTVVLIFQPAEEGGPGNGGAVKMVEAGVLDNPKVDLVMGQHITATGPSGAVAYRSGAVFSSADNFVITLAGKGGHGSAPWASNDPVLAAAEIVQSLQGIISHRINQQDGITVLTIGMLQSGNRTNILPETAEIGGTVRTFSKENQRIVREEITRRAQKIAESHQLKVEVKVGSGGYDMVISDPALTKALVPAFDAAAADLGVAMEAPPSMASDDFSSLTSTGVPSVFWRLYASPFPGKPGVPNHSPEFVVDEGAMKVGVRALVATTMQYMAVAGPRGVSR
;
A
#
# COMPACT_ATOMS: atom_id res chain seq x y z
N MET A 1 -39.37 -4.81 23.92
CA MET A 1 -38.08 -5.45 24.18
C MET A 1 -36.98 -5.08 23.16
N ARG A 2 -37.20 -5.05 21.81
CA ARG A 2 -36.16 -4.66 20.84
C ARG A 2 -35.66 -3.20 20.95
N GLN A 3 -36.50 -2.24 21.28
CA GLN A 3 -36.08 -0.83 21.41
C GLN A 3 -35.26 -0.54 22.69
N GLN A 4 -35.41 -1.30 23.74
CA GLN A 4 -34.60 -1.15 24.96
C GLN A 4 -33.20 -1.72 24.83
N ILE A 5 -33.01 -2.74 23.99
CA ILE A 5 -31.68 -3.34 23.73
C ILE A 5 -30.79 -2.39 22.88
N ILE A 6 -31.41 -1.67 21.93
CA ILE A 6 -30.68 -0.70 21.09
C ILE A 6 -30.22 0.51 21.93
N ALA A 7 -31.04 1.00 22.84
CA ALA A 7 -30.70 2.11 23.73
C ALA A 7 -29.54 1.75 24.69
N LEU A 8 -29.50 0.51 25.18
CA LEU A 8 -28.46 0.04 26.11
C LEU A 8 -27.11 -0.13 25.38
N ALA A 9 -27.12 -0.63 24.12
CA ALA A 9 -25.92 -0.78 23.32
C ALA A 9 -25.29 0.58 22.93
N THR A 10 -26.12 1.59 22.64
CA THR A 10 -25.64 2.94 22.29
C THR A 10 -25.06 3.66 23.54
N VAL A 11 -25.65 3.49 24.71
CA VAL A 11 -25.15 4.08 25.97
C VAL A 11 -23.83 3.40 26.40
N CYS A 12 -23.69 2.08 26.22
CA CYS A 12 -22.41 1.38 26.49
C CYS A 12 -21.29 1.76 25.52
N ALA A 13 -21.58 2.00 24.25
CA ALA A 13 -20.60 2.43 23.26
C ALA A 13 -20.09 3.86 23.56
N LEU A 14 -20.99 4.78 23.93
CA LEU A 14 -20.63 6.15 24.33
C LEU A 14 -19.86 6.21 25.65
N ALA A 15 -20.13 5.32 26.59
CA ALA A 15 -19.39 5.23 27.85
C ALA A 15 -17.98 4.63 27.64
N ALA A 16 -17.83 3.66 26.74
CA ALA A 16 -16.53 3.07 26.43
C ALA A 16 -15.61 4.08 25.72
N SER A 17 -16.14 4.87 24.79
CA SER A 17 -15.35 5.91 24.07
C SER A 17 -14.81 6.98 25.02
N ASN A 18 -15.58 7.39 26.01
CA ASN A 18 -15.14 8.39 26.99
C ASN A 18 -14.06 7.88 27.99
N VAL A 19 -14.03 6.57 28.26
CA VAL A 19 -13.04 5.98 29.18
C VAL A 19 -11.66 5.89 28.51
N HIS A 20 -11.58 5.66 27.20
CA HIS A 20 -10.30 5.62 26.48
C HIS A 20 -9.68 7.00 26.25
N ALA A 21 -10.52 8.02 25.99
CA ALA A 21 -10.04 9.40 25.82
C ALA A 21 -9.42 10.01 27.09
N ALA A 22 -9.84 9.53 28.27
CA ALA A 22 -9.36 10.04 29.56
C ALA A 22 -7.90 9.66 29.89
N ASN A 23 -7.28 8.71 29.17
CA ASN A 23 -5.92 8.22 29.43
C ASN A 23 -4.90 8.54 28.32
N LEU A 24 -5.27 9.38 27.33
CA LEU A 24 -4.33 9.79 26.30
C LEU A 24 -3.38 10.86 26.85
N ASP A 25 -2.13 10.77 26.42
CA ASP A 25 -1.13 11.80 26.70
C ASP A 25 -1.65 13.20 26.27
N PRO A 26 -1.47 14.25 27.09
CA PRO A 26 -1.90 15.61 26.77
C PRO A 26 -1.34 16.12 25.42
N LEU A 27 -0.17 15.64 25.00
CA LEU A 27 0.42 15.93 23.71
C LEU A 27 -0.45 15.41 22.56
N VAL A 28 -0.95 14.15 22.68
CA VAL A 28 -1.88 13.53 21.70
C VAL A 28 -3.17 14.35 21.62
N GLN A 29 -3.76 14.73 22.74
CA GLN A 29 -4.99 15.54 22.77
C GLN A 29 -4.79 16.91 22.08
N THR A 30 -3.65 17.55 22.33
CA THR A 30 -3.32 18.82 21.67
C THR A 30 -3.14 18.65 20.17
N GLY A 31 -2.43 17.59 19.75
CA GLY A 31 -2.26 17.26 18.34
C GLY A 31 -3.60 17.01 17.62
N LEU A 32 -4.53 16.30 18.24
CA LEU A 32 -5.86 16.05 17.67
C LEU A 32 -6.65 17.35 17.46
N ARG A 33 -6.61 18.30 18.41
CA ARG A 33 -7.27 19.61 18.24
C ARG A 33 -6.66 20.43 17.09
N LEU A 34 -5.33 20.40 16.96
CA LEU A 34 -4.65 21.07 15.85
C LEU A 34 -4.94 20.39 14.50
N ALA A 35 -5.02 19.06 14.48
CA ALA A 35 -5.40 18.30 13.30
C ALA A 35 -6.77 18.73 12.77
N ASP A 36 -7.75 18.94 13.64
CA ASP A 36 -9.06 19.45 13.25
C ASP A 36 -9.00 20.80 12.54
N GLY A 37 -8.07 21.66 12.92
CA GLY A 37 -7.84 22.96 12.30
C GLY A 37 -7.20 22.91 10.90
N THR A 38 -6.75 21.75 10.44
CA THR A 38 -6.10 21.61 9.12
C THR A 38 -7.06 21.30 7.98
N GLU A 39 -8.30 20.91 8.27
CA GLU A 39 -9.26 20.32 7.33
C GLU A 39 -9.39 21.10 6.02
N GLN A 40 -9.65 22.42 6.10
CA GLN A 40 -9.83 23.26 4.91
C GLN A 40 -8.59 23.23 4.00
N LYS A 41 -7.39 23.31 4.58
CA LYS A 41 -6.13 23.25 3.82
C LYS A 41 -5.87 21.89 3.20
N VAL A 42 -6.17 20.82 3.93
CA VAL A 42 -6.06 19.44 3.44
C VAL A 42 -6.96 19.23 2.21
N LEU A 43 -8.19 19.71 2.24
CA LEU A 43 -9.11 19.65 1.10
C LEU A 43 -8.60 20.49 -0.09
N GLU A 44 -8.07 21.68 0.16
CA GLU A 44 -7.49 22.55 -0.87
C GLU A 44 -6.31 21.85 -1.56
N TRP A 45 -5.36 21.28 -0.77
CA TRP A 45 -4.20 20.58 -1.29
C TRP A 45 -4.60 19.32 -2.06
N ARG A 46 -5.51 18.51 -1.51
CA ARG A 46 -6.03 17.31 -2.16
C ARG A 46 -6.62 17.63 -3.52
N ARG A 47 -7.50 18.62 -3.61
CA ARG A 47 -8.19 18.97 -4.86
C ARG A 47 -7.24 19.52 -5.92
N HIS A 48 -6.20 20.25 -5.51
CA HIS A 48 -5.16 20.71 -6.43
C HIS A 48 -4.35 19.51 -6.98
N ILE A 49 -3.90 18.61 -6.12
CA ILE A 49 -3.14 17.42 -6.51
C ILE A 49 -3.98 16.52 -7.41
N HIS A 50 -5.24 16.27 -7.05
CA HIS A 50 -6.18 15.46 -7.82
C HIS A 50 -6.40 15.99 -9.25
N ALA A 51 -6.49 17.30 -9.40
CA ALA A 51 -6.66 17.94 -10.71
C ALA A 51 -5.39 17.93 -11.57
N ASN A 52 -4.22 17.64 -10.97
CA ASN A 52 -2.91 17.71 -11.61
C ASN A 52 -2.11 16.42 -11.42
N PRO A 53 -2.66 15.22 -11.70
CA PRO A 53 -1.99 13.96 -11.46
C PRO A 53 -0.81 13.74 -12.42
N GLU A 54 0.20 13.03 -11.94
CA GLU A 54 1.36 12.62 -12.71
C GLU A 54 1.60 11.10 -12.55
N LEU A 55 2.07 10.45 -13.62
CA LEU A 55 2.37 9.02 -13.61
C LEU A 55 3.63 8.71 -12.79
N SER A 56 3.76 7.44 -12.41
CA SER A 56 4.98 6.90 -11.77
C SER A 56 6.26 7.37 -12.47
N TRP A 57 7.21 7.87 -11.72
CA TRP A 57 8.49 8.43 -12.18
C TRP A 57 8.38 9.74 -12.98
N GLN A 58 7.20 10.36 -13.04
CA GLN A 58 6.96 11.63 -13.74
C GLN A 58 6.43 12.71 -12.79
N GLU A 59 6.45 12.53 -11.47
CA GLU A 59 5.80 13.31 -10.43
C GLU A 59 6.49 14.65 -10.13
N THR A 60 6.97 15.34 -11.17
CA THR A 60 7.83 16.53 -11.07
C THR A 60 7.10 17.75 -10.50
N GLU A 61 5.90 18.03 -11.02
CA GLU A 61 5.10 19.17 -10.58
C GLU A 61 4.47 18.90 -9.20
N THR A 62 4.08 17.66 -8.94
CA THR A 62 3.59 17.20 -7.63
C THR A 62 4.66 17.40 -6.55
N VAL A 63 5.89 16.99 -6.81
CA VAL A 63 7.05 17.21 -5.92
C VAL A 63 7.29 18.69 -5.67
N ARG A 64 7.28 19.50 -6.73
CA ARG A 64 7.46 20.96 -6.61
C ARG A 64 6.36 21.57 -5.74
N TYR A 65 5.11 21.21 -5.94
CA TYR A 65 3.97 21.69 -5.18
C TYR A 65 4.08 21.32 -3.69
N ILE A 66 4.39 20.07 -3.38
CA ILE A 66 4.56 19.60 -1.99
C ILE A 66 5.75 20.31 -1.32
N ALA A 67 6.88 20.43 -2.02
CA ALA A 67 8.06 21.13 -1.47
C ALA A 67 7.77 22.60 -1.17
N GLN A 68 6.99 23.28 -2.02
CA GLN A 68 6.56 24.67 -1.77
C GLN A 68 5.68 24.77 -0.52
N ILE A 69 4.76 23.82 -0.30
CA ILE A 69 3.92 23.80 0.91
C ILE A 69 4.78 23.56 2.15
N LEU A 70 5.67 22.57 2.11
CA LEU A 70 6.57 22.26 3.24
C LEU A 70 7.49 23.44 3.58
N ALA A 71 7.93 24.22 2.59
CA ALA A 71 8.73 25.43 2.81
C ALA A 71 7.98 26.53 3.60
N THR A 72 6.65 26.49 3.64
CA THR A 72 5.85 27.39 4.49
C THR A 72 5.73 26.92 5.94
N MET A 73 6.20 25.72 6.27
CA MET A 73 6.11 25.10 7.58
C MET A 73 7.47 25.17 8.29
N PRO A 74 7.62 25.96 9.37
CA PRO A 74 8.91 26.13 10.04
C PRO A 74 9.49 24.82 10.57
N GLY A 75 10.80 24.65 10.41
CA GLY A 75 11.58 23.59 11.04
C GLY A 75 11.79 22.32 10.20
N TYR A 76 11.18 22.20 9.03
CA TYR A 76 11.47 21.10 8.12
C TYR A 76 12.76 21.31 7.33
N GLU A 77 13.62 20.29 7.33
CA GLU A 77 14.73 20.11 6.39
C GLU A 77 14.20 19.27 5.23
N VAL A 78 13.97 19.90 4.06
CA VAL A 78 13.34 19.26 2.90
C VAL A 78 14.40 18.89 1.87
N GLN A 79 14.47 17.59 1.51
CA GLN A 79 15.29 17.04 0.44
C GLN A 79 14.37 16.52 -0.65
N THR A 80 14.45 17.08 -1.84
CA THR A 80 13.80 16.58 -3.06
C THR A 80 14.77 15.73 -3.89
N GLY A 81 14.23 14.97 -4.85
CA GLY A 81 15.06 14.15 -5.74
C GLY A 81 15.57 12.85 -5.09
N VAL A 82 15.00 12.44 -3.96
CA VAL A 82 15.31 11.14 -3.35
C VAL A 82 14.76 10.04 -4.24
N ALA A 83 15.64 9.18 -4.74
CA ALA A 83 15.26 8.15 -5.72
C ALA A 83 14.52 8.72 -6.97
N GLY A 84 14.95 9.85 -7.50
CA GLY A 84 14.35 10.51 -8.66
C GLY A 84 13.37 11.61 -8.28
N THR A 85 12.11 11.30 -8.09
CA THR A 85 11.05 12.28 -7.78
C THR A 85 10.55 12.22 -6.32
N GLY A 86 11.21 11.46 -5.42
CA GLY A 86 10.79 11.39 -4.01
C GLY A 86 11.21 12.61 -3.17
N ILE A 87 10.51 12.79 -2.04
CA ILE A 87 10.83 13.81 -1.03
C ILE A 87 11.08 13.11 0.32
N LYS A 88 12.14 13.54 1.01
CA LYS A 88 12.36 13.30 2.42
C LYS A 88 12.34 14.65 3.16
N ALA A 89 11.47 14.78 4.15
CA ALA A 89 11.43 15.99 4.98
C ALA A 89 11.59 15.61 6.45
N VAL A 90 12.53 16.26 7.14
CA VAL A 90 12.89 15.94 8.53
C VAL A 90 12.53 17.10 9.43
N LEU A 91 11.73 16.84 10.47
CA LEU A 91 11.42 17.78 11.53
C LEU A 91 11.99 17.28 12.85
N ARG A 92 13.00 17.99 13.37
CA ARG A 92 13.55 17.70 14.70
C ARG A 92 12.74 18.41 15.76
N GLY A 93 12.14 17.64 16.66
CA GLY A 93 11.40 18.18 17.81
C GLY A 93 12.30 18.84 18.84
N GLY A 94 11.69 19.58 19.75
CA GLY A 94 12.39 20.31 20.83
C GLY A 94 12.84 19.42 21.99
N LYS A 95 12.42 18.16 22.05
CA LYS A 95 12.76 17.23 23.13
C LYS A 95 13.37 15.94 22.55
N PRO A 96 14.28 15.25 23.29
CA PRO A 96 14.81 13.97 22.88
C PRO A 96 13.71 12.92 22.74
N GLY A 97 13.84 12.03 21.76
CA GLY A 97 12.88 10.96 21.54
C GLY A 97 13.19 10.13 20.30
N PRO A 98 12.28 9.20 19.93
CA PRO A 98 12.45 8.32 18.78
C PRO A 98 12.31 9.06 17.44
N VAL A 99 12.71 8.41 16.37
CA VAL A 99 12.53 8.86 15.00
C VAL A 99 11.40 8.08 14.35
N VAL A 100 10.34 8.77 13.97
CA VAL A 100 9.16 8.19 13.32
C VAL A 100 9.09 8.65 11.87
N ALA A 101 8.98 7.72 10.94
CA ALA A 101 8.73 8.02 9.54
C ALA A 101 7.26 7.80 9.18
N LEU A 102 6.70 8.72 8.40
CA LEU A 102 5.36 8.67 7.84
C LEU A 102 5.44 8.70 6.31
N ARG A 103 4.70 7.83 5.63
CA ARG A 103 4.75 7.68 4.17
C ARG A 103 3.43 8.05 3.51
N ALA A 104 3.54 8.74 2.38
CA ALA A 104 2.48 8.88 1.38
C ALA A 104 3.07 8.72 -0.03
N GLU A 105 2.30 8.15 -0.93
CA GLU A 105 2.63 7.95 -2.34
C GLU A 105 2.35 9.21 -3.16
N LEU A 106 3.11 9.42 -4.25
CA LEU A 106 3.03 10.61 -5.10
C LEU A 106 2.25 10.39 -6.39
N ASP A 107 2.31 9.17 -6.94
CA ASP A 107 1.94 8.89 -8.33
C ASP A 107 0.46 8.60 -8.53
N ALA A 108 0.06 8.73 -9.81
CA ALA A 108 -1.26 8.44 -10.31
C ALA A 108 -1.23 7.38 -11.41
N LEU A 109 -2.39 6.91 -11.83
CA LEU A 109 -2.57 5.82 -12.77
C LEU A 109 -2.97 6.31 -14.17
N PRO A 110 -2.64 5.53 -15.24
CA PRO A 110 -3.04 5.83 -16.61
C PRO A 110 -4.53 5.48 -16.83
N VAL A 111 -5.41 6.10 -16.06
CA VAL A 111 -6.86 5.84 -16.05
C VAL A 111 -7.62 7.14 -16.29
N GLN A 112 -8.59 7.10 -17.22
CA GLN A 112 -9.53 8.19 -17.41
C GLN A 112 -10.60 8.16 -16.34
N GLU A 113 -10.68 9.20 -15.52
CA GLU A 113 -11.73 9.33 -14.53
C GLU A 113 -13.10 9.53 -15.19
N ARG A 114 -14.12 8.82 -14.68
CA ARG A 114 -15.52 8.91 -15.11
C ARG A 114 -16.46 9.30 -13.97
N ASN A 115 -15.91 9.96 -12.95
CA ASN A 115 -16.66 10.54 -11.85
C ASN A 115 -17.14 11.97 -12.18
N ASN A 116 -17.95 12.57 -11.30
CA ASN A 116 -18.51 13.90 -11.44
C ASN A 116 -17.87 14.94 -10.51
N LEU A 117 -16.63 14.72 -10.07
CA LEU A 117 -15.93 15.67 -9.20
C LEU A 117 -15.67 16.98 -9.97
N PRO A 118 -15.90 18.16 -9.36
CA PRO A 118 -15.64 19.45 -10.01
C PRO A 118 -14.15 19.70 -10.30
N PHE A 119 -13.26 18.96 -9.63
CA PHE A 119 -11.80 18.97 -9.78
C PHE A 119 -11.27 17.70 -10.45
N ARG A 120 -12.14 16.92 -11.13
CA ARG A 120 -11.75 15.73 -11.90
C ARG A 120 -10.61 16.03 -12.86
N SER A 121 -9.63 15.13 -12.94
CA SER A 121 -8.53 15.25 -13.89
C SER A 121 -8.99 15.07 -15.35
N ASN A 122 -8.42 15.92 -16.21
CA ASN A 122 -8.44 15.76 -17.66
C ASN A 122 -7.01 15.73 -18.23
N LYS A 123 -6.02 15.54 -17.37
CA LYS A 123 -4.61 15.48 -17.76
C LYS A 123 -4.32 14.24 -18.58
N LYS A 124 -3.36 14.38 -19.47
CA LYS A 124 -2.82 13.30 -20.29
C LYS A 124 -1.31 13.27 -20.20
N ALA A 125 -0.74 12.08 -20.28
CA ALA A 125 0.70 11.86 -20.32
C ALA A 125 1.04 10.69 -21.24
N ILE A 126 2.33 10.52 -21.55
CA ILE A 126 2.79 9.36 -22.31
C ILE A 126 3.00 8.17 -21.38
N TYR A 127 2.23 7.12 -21.59
CA TYR A 127 2.35 5.85 -20.91
C TYR A 127 2.67 4.74 -21.91
N ARG A 128 3.82 4.08 -21.75
CA ARG A 128 4.28 3.01 -22.66
C ARG A 128 4.28 3.42 -24.14
N GLY A 129 4.68 4.67 -24.43
CA GLY A 129 4.76 5.21 -25.80
C GLY A 129 3.43 5.67 -26.40
N GLN A 130 2.34 5.66 -25.65
CA GLN A 130 1.01 6.12 -26.10
C GLN A 130 0.45 7.19 -25.17
N GLU A 131 -0.34 8.12 -25.71
CA GLU A 131 -1.05 9.09 -24.90
C GLU A 131 -2.17 8.41 -24.10
N ALA A 132 -2.19 8.63 -22.79
CA ALA A 132 -3.21 8.12 -21.88
C ALA A 132 -3.70 9.24 -20.96
N PHE A 133 -4.98 9.17 -20.54
CA PHE A 133 -5.48 9.99 -19.45
C PHE A 133 -4.81 9.57 -18.14
N VAL A 134 -4.67 10.51 -17.22
CA VAL A 134 -4.07 10.27 -15.91
C VAL A 134 -5.03 10.69 -14.81
N GLY A 135 -5.24 9.84 -13.80
CA GLY A 135 -6.14 10.13 -12.68
C GLY A 135 -5.68 9.51 -11.36
N HIS A 136 -5.99 10.19 -10.25
CA HIS A 136 -5.77 9.69 -8.91
C HIS A 136 -6.89 8.74 -8.47
N VAL A 137 -6.97 7.58 -9.12
CA VAL A 137 -8.00 6.56 -8.83
C VAL A 137 -7.56 5.52 -7.78
N CYS A 138 -6.36 5.69 -7.17
CA CYS A 138 -5.93 4.93 -6.00
C CYS A 138 -6.09 5.72 -4.68
N GLY A 139 -6.18 7.06 -4.76
CA GLY A 139 -6.36 7.91 -3.59
C GLY A 139 -5.08 8.53 -3.04
N HIS A 140 -3.95 8.43 -3.75
CA HIS A 140 -2.65 8.98 -3.33
C HIS A 140 -2.69 10.51 -3.14
N ASP A 141 -3.55 11.22 -3.89
CA ASP A 141 -3.87 12.64 -3.68
C ASP A 141 -4.34 12.93 -2.24
N THR A 142 -5.15 12.03 -1.69
CA THR A 142 -5.61 12.15 -0.30
C THR A 142 -4.50 11.83 0.70
N HIS A 143 -3.64 10.83 0.41
CA HIS A 143 -2.52 10.47 1.27
C HIS A 143 -1.51 11.61 1.40
N MET A 144 -1.13 12.23 0.27
CA MET A 144 -0.28 13.42 0.26
C MET A 144 -0.87 14.57 1.08
N ALA A 145 -2.14 14.87 0.85
CA ALA A 145 -2.81 15.97 1.54
C ALA A 145 -2.96 15.71 3.04
N MET A 146 -3.27 14.48 3.46
CA MET A 146 -3.34 14.11 4.87
C MET A 146 -1.96 14.17 5.54
N LEU A 147 -0.90 13.73 4.85
CA LEU A 147 0.46 13.81 5.36
C LEU A 147 0.93 15.27 5.51
N LEU A 148 0.56 16.15 4.57
CA LEU A 148 0.79 17.60 4.69
C LEU A 148 0.00 18.22 5.86
N GLY A 149 -1.23 17.74 6.11
CA GLY A 149 -2.01 18.14 7.29
C GLY A 149 -1.31 17.77 8.60
N ALA A 150 -0.83 16.53 8.69
CA ALA A 150 -0.04 16.08 9.84
C ALA A 150 1.29 16.85 9.97
N ALA A 151 1.97 17.13 8.85
CA ALA A 151 3.19 17.93 8.81
C ALA A 151 3.00 19.31 9.43
N ARG A 152 1.88 19.96 9.13
CA ARG A 152 1.52 21.26 9.71
C ARG A 152 1.38 21.17 11.22
N VAL A 153 0.65 20.18 11.73
CA VAL A 153 0.48 19.97 13.17
C VAL A 153 1.84 19.77 13.86
N PHE A 154 2.71 18.91 13.31
CA PHE A 154 4.03 18.69 13.90
C PHE A 154 4.91 19.93 13.88
N SER A 155 4.85 20.75 12.83
CA SER A 155 5.55 22.03 12.75
C SER A 155 5.08 23.00 13.84
N GLU A 156 3.76 23.12 14.05
CA GLU A 156 3.17 23.97 15.08
C GLU A 156 3.53 23.49 16.51
N MET A 157 3.66 22.17 16.71
CA MET A 157 3.99 21.56 18.01
C MET A 157 5.49 21.27 18.19
N ARG A 158 6.35 21.75 17.30
CA ARG A 158 7.77 21.38 17.26
C ARG A 158 8.48 21.48 18.61
N ALA A 159 8.24 22.54 19.38
CA ALA A 159 8.91 22.78 20.67
C ALA A 159 8.61 21.69 21.71
N GLU A 160 7.39 21.16 21.71
CA GLU A 160 6.92 20.13 22.63
C GLU A 160 7.14 18.70 22.13
N LEU A 161 7.41 18.53 20.83
CA LEU A 161 7.50 17.22 20.19
C LEU A 161 8.72 16.43 20.70
N PRO A 162 8.53 15.24 21.30
CA PRO A 162 9.64 14.40 21.75
C PRO A 162 10.11 13.49 20.62
N GLY A 163 11.25 13.83 20.00
CA GLY A 163 11.84 13.04 18.92
C GLY A 163 11.86 13.73 17.58
N THR A 164 11.89 12.95 16.51
CA THR A 164 12.02 13.44 15.14
C THR A 164 10.94 12.82 14.25
N VAL A 165 10.30 13.61 13.42
CA VAL A 165 9.39 13.13 12.38
C VAL A 165 10.10 13.19 11.03
N VAL A 166 10.03 12.10 10.28
CA VAL A 166 10.50 11.99 8.89
C VAL A 166 9.29 11.81 8.00
N LEU A 167 9.05 12.71 7.07
CA LEU A 167 8.03 12.57 6.06
C LEU A 167 8.65 11.99 4.80
N ILE A 168 8.05 10.93 4.27
CA ILE A 168 8.45 10.26 3.05
C ILE A 168 7.31 10.42 2.03
N PHE A 169 7.54 11.24 1.02
CA PHE A 169 6.66 11.29 -0.14
C PHE A 169 7.32 10.44 -1.22
N GLN A 170 6.74 9.28 -1.42
CA GLN A 170 7.32 8.21 -2.21
C GLN A 170 6.85 8.26 -3.66
N PRO A 171 7.75 8.21 -4.67
CA PRO A 171 7.38 8.09 -6.07
C PRO A 171 6.95 6.67 -6.43
N ALA A 172 6.25 6.51 -7.53
CA ALA A 172 6.10 5.27 -8.29
C ALA A 172 5.69 4.03 -7.48
N GLU A 173 4.70 4.15 -6.60
CA GLU A 173 4.10 2.97 -5.95
C GLU A 173 3.45 2.06 -7.00
N GLU A 174 2.76 2.66 -7.97
CA GLU A 174 2.08 2.00 -9.09
C GLU A 174 3.05 1.60 -10.25
N GLY A 175 4.35 1.83 -10.06
CA GLY A 175 5.38 1.46 -11.03
C GLY A 175 5.46 -0.03 -11.33
N GLY A 176 4.83 -0.84 -10.47
CA GLY A 176 4.71 -2.29 -10.61
C GLY A 176 5.99 -3.05 -10.22
N PRO A 177 5.92 -4.39 -10.29
CA PRO A 177 7.00 -5.27 -9.86
C PRO A 177 8.36 -4.92 -10.48
N GLY A 178 9.37 -4.74 -9.62
CA GLY A 178 10.75 -4.37 -10.03
C GLY A 178 10.96 -2.90 -10.40
N ASN A 179 9.91 -2.08 -10.40
CA ASN A 179 9.98 -0.66 -10.73
C ASN A 179 9.30 0.23 -9.66
N GLY A 180 9.03 -0.29 -8.47
CA GLY A 180 8.44 0.46 -7.36
C GLY A 180 9.41 1.43 -6.71
N GLY A 181 8.89 2.56 -6.25
CA GLY A 181 9.68 3.65 -5.69
C GLY A 181 10.20 3.39 -4.28
N ALA A 182 9.47 2.60 -3.46
CA ALA A 182 9.89 2.35 -2.09
C ALA A 182 11.26 1.67 -1.99
N VAL A 183 11.51 0.64 -2.80
CA VAL A 183 12.82 -0.03 -2.84
C VAL A 183 13.93 0.94 -3.23
N LYS A 184 13.68 1.84 -4.18
CA LYS A 184 14.65 2.86 -4.62
C LYS A 184 14.91 3.91 -3.53
N MET A 185 13.89 4.28 -2.76
CA MET A 185 14.06 5.18 -1.62
C MET A 185 14.86 4.52 -0.49
N VAL A 186 14.67 3.22 -0.25
CA VAL A 186 15.48 2.44 0.70
C VAL A 186 16.94 2.39 0.24
N GLU A 187 17.19 2.07 -1.03
CA GLU A 187 18.54 2.08 -1.63
C GLU A 187 19.21 3.47 -1.50
N ALA A 188 18.43 4.55 -1.58
CA ALA A 188 18.90 5.91 -1.38
C ALA A 188 19.07 6.33 0.09
N GLY A 189 18.87 5.41 1.06
CA GLY A 189 19.06 5.68 2.49
C GLY A 189 17.97 6.53 3.13
N VAL A 190 16.73 6.45 2.66
CA VAL A 190 15.62 7.28 3.18
C VAL A 190 15.38 7.07 4.68
N LEU A 191 15.72 5.89 5.22
CA LEU A 191 15.55 5.50 6.62
C LEU A 191 16.81 5.70 7.50
N ASP A 192 17.92 6.20 6.95
CA ASP A 192 19.21 6.15 7.65
C ASP A 192 19.57 7.44 8.40
N ASN A 193 19.36 8.59 7.83
CA ASN A 193 19.78 9.88 8.39
C ASN A 193 18.61 10.87 8.52
N PRO A 194 17.93 10.95 9.69
CA PRO A 194 18.20 10.18 10.92
C PRO A 194 17.74 8.72 10.79
N LYS A 195 18.37 7.79 11.55
CA LYS A 195 17.95 6.39 11.57
C LYS A 195 16.55 6.27 12.14
N VAL A 196 15.64 5.71 11.37
CA VAL A 196 14.22 5.55 11.69
C VAL A 196 13.99 4.39 12.66
N ASP A 197 13.15 4.59 13.67
CA ASP A 197 12.77 3.58 14.66
C ASP A 197 11.44 2.91 14.34
N LEU A 198 10.54 3.63 13.66
CA LEU A 198 9.22 3.15 13.27
C LEU A 198 8.82 3.80 11.94
N VAL A 199 8.30 3.01 11.00
CA VAL A 199 7.66 3.50 9.78
C VAL A 199 6.16 3.28 9.87
N MET A 200 5.36 4.29 9.57
CA MET A 200 3.92 4.17 9.49
C MET A 200 3.38 4.67 8.15
N GLY A 201 2.27 4.04 7.71
CA GLY A 201 1.54 4.42 6.51
C GLY A 201 0.05 4.16 6.65
N GLN A 202 -0.73 4.86 5.84
CA GLN A 202 -2.16 4.62 5.70
C GLN A 202 -2.56 4.58 4.24
N HIS A 203 -3.60 3.82 3.93
CA HIS A 203 -4.19 3.79 2.60
C HIS A 203 -5.69 4.02 2.66
N ILE A 204 -6.20 4.96 1.86
CA ILE A 204 -7.64 5.23 1.77
C ILE A 204 -8.32 4.22 0.84
N THR A 205 -9.54 3.84 1.17
CA THR A 205 -10.38 3.03 0.29
C THR A 205 -11.85 3.39 0.47
N ALA A 206 -12.62 3.36 -0.63
CA ALA A 206 -14.04 3.67 -0.62
C ALA A 206 -14.93 2.47 -0.23
N THR A 207 -14.36 1.29 0.04
CA THR A 207 -15.13 0.05 0.21
C THR A 207 -15.69 -0.19 1.61
N GLY A 208 -15.46 0.72 2.56
CA GLY A 208 -15.95 0.63 3.94
C GLY A 208 -16.55 1.94 4.45
N PRO A 209 -17.11 1.93 5.67
CA PRO A 209 -17.81 3.10 6.23
C PRO A 209 -16.87 4.28 6.42
N SER A 210 -17.31 5.46 5.97
CA SER A 210 -16.52 6.69 6.03
C SER A 210 -16.08 7.01 7.46
N GLY A 211 -14.81 7.42 7.61
CA GLY A 211 -14.18 7.74 8.89
C GLY A 211 -13.71 6.53 9.71
N ALA A 212 -13.91 5.30 9.21
CA ALA A 212 -13.44 4.14 9.96
C ALA A 212 -11.93 3.91 9.71
N VAL A 213 -11.18 3.74 10.82
CA VAL A 213 -9.75 3.35 10.82
C VAL A 213 -9.67 1.83 11.02
N ALA A 214 -9.26 1.14 9.97
CA ALA A 214 -9.17 -0.31 9.94
C ALA A 214 -7.70 -0.74 10.10
N TYR A 215 -7.31 -1.08 11.33
CA TYR A 215 -5.98 -1.58 11.66
C TYR A 215 -5.93 -3.10 11.70
N ARG A 216 -4.72 -3.67 11.70
CA ARG A 216 -4.49 -5.10 11.86
C ARG A 216 -3.11 -5.38 12.41
N SER A 217 -3.01 -6.33 13.34
CA SER A 217 -1.75 -6.94 13.75
C SER A 217 -1.32 -8.01 12.76
N GLY A 218 -0.04 -8.05 12.40
CA GLY A 218 0.50 -9.00 11.41
C GLY A 218 0.26 -8.54 9.97
N ALA A 219 0.02 -9.48 9.06
CA ALA A 219 -0.10 -9.18 7.64
C ALA A 219 -1.36 -8.35 7.32
N VAL A 220 -1.16 -7.14 6.81
CA VAL A 220 -2.21 -6.18 6.38
C VAL A 220 -2.53 -6.39 4.91
N PHE A 221 -1.49 -6.44 4.06
CA PHE A 221 -1.60 -6.73 2.63
C PHE A 221 -0.81 -7.98 2.27
N SER A 222 -1.28 -8.70 1.25
CA SER A 222 -0.62 -9.91 0.76
C SER A 222 0.69 -9.58 0.06
N SER A 223 1.58 -10.58 -0.03
CA SER A 223 2.65 -10.55 -1.03
C SER A 223 2.06 -10.58 -2.44
N ALA A 224 2.84 -10.10 -3.41
CA ALA A 224 2.50 -10.16 -4.82
C ALA A 224 3.70 -10.66 -5.62
N ASP A 225 3.59 -11.86 -6.16
CA ASP A 225 4.57 -12.42 -7.09
C ASP A 225 3.95 -12.57 -8.47
N ASN A 226 4.73 -12.23 -9.48
CA ASN A 226 4.44 -12.63 -10.84
C ASN A 226 5.33 -13.81 -11.22
N PHE A 227 4.84 -14.66 -12.12
CA PHE A 227 5.67 -15.67 -12.75
C PHE A 227 5.43 -15.73 -14.25
N VAL A 228 6.50 -16.08 -14.97
CA VAL A 228 6.47 -16.36 -16.40
C VAL A 228 7.26 -17.64 -16.64
N ILE A 229 6.67 -18.57 -17.38
CA ILE A 229 7.27 -19.83 -17.82
C ILE A 229 7.30 -19.81 -19.33
N THR A 230 8.49 -19.86 -19.92
CA THR A 230 8.69 -19.92 -21.37
C THR A 230 9.20 -21.30 -21.75
N LEU A 231 8.45 -22.00 -22.59
CA LEU A 231 8.81 -23.29 -23.16
C LEU A 231 9.35 -23.10 -24.58
N ALA A 232 10.39 -23.84 -24.93
CA ALA A 232 10.91 -23.87 -26.29
C ALA A 232 11.19 -25.31 -26.74
N GLY A 233 10.64 -25.66 -27.91
CA GLY A 233 10.73 -26.97 -28.51
C GLY A 233 11.02 -26.92 -30.00
N LYS A 234 10.63 -27.97 -30.70
CA LYS A 234 10.76 -28.08 -32.16
C LYS A 234 9.36 -28.11 -32.78
N GLY A 235 9.04 -27.08 -33.55
CA GLY A 235 7.81 -27.01 -34.33
C GLY A 235 7.71 -28.06 -35.45
N GLY A 236 6.50 -28.23 -36.00
CA GLY A 236 6.30 -29.18 -37.06
C GLY A 236 4.89 -29.19 -37.66
N HIS A 237 4.67 -30.14 -38.55
CA HIS A 237 3.36 -30.31 -39.17
C HIS A 237 2.41 -31.05 -38.22
N GLY A 238 1.19 -30.56 -38.03
CA GLY A 238 0.21 -31.12 -37.10
C GLY A 238 -0.20 -32.60 -37.40
N SER A 239 0.05 -33.09 -38.62
CA SER A 239 -0.16 -34.50 -38.97
C SER A 239 1.01 -35.44 -38.66
N ALA A 240 2.15 -34.88 -38.23
CA ALA A 240 3.38 -35.62 -37.90
C ALA A 240 3.95 -35.22 -36.53
N PRO A 241 3.16 -35.26 -35.43
CA PRO A 241 3.56 -34.77 -34.11
C PRO A 241 4.76 -35.52 -33.53
N TRP A 242 5.01 -36.75 -33.90
CA TRP A 242 6.17 -37.56 -33.48
C TRP A 242 7.53 -37.01 -33.96
N ALA A 243 7.54 -36.09 -34.93
CA ALA A 243 8.74 -35.45 -35.45
C ALA A 243 9.07 -34.12 -34.78
N SER A 244 8.28 -33.75 -33.76
CA SER A 244 8.31 -32.46 -33.08
C SER A 244 8.38 -32.65 -31.55
N ASN A 245 8.63 -31.56 -30.81
CA ASN A 245 8.49 -31.46 -29.34
C ASN A 245 7.44 -30.39 -29.06
N ASP A 246 6.23 -30.83 -28.71
CA ASP A 246 5.06 -29.96 -28.66
C ASP A 246 4.99 -29.14 -27.34
N PRO A 247 5.21 -27.82 -27.37
CA PRO A 247 5.12 -26.99 -26.20
C PRO A 247 3.65 -26.71 -25.77
N VAL A 248 2.65 -26.88 -26.64
CA VAL A 248 1.23 -26.67 -26.32
C VAL A 248 0.76 -27.73 -25.34
N LEU A 249 1.09 -29.01 -25.59
CA LEU A 249 0.71 -30.11 -24.70
C LEU A 249 1.37 -29.97 -23.33
N ALA A 250 2.68 -29.66 -23.30
CA ALA A 250 3.42 -29.43 -22.06
C ALA A 250 2.89 -28.23 -21.28
N ALA A 251 2.51 -27.14 -21.95
CA ALA A 251 1.92 -25.96 -21.29
C ALA A 251 0.57 -26.29 -20.64
N ALA A 252 -0.28 -27.09 -21.30
CA ALA A 252 -1.55 -27.54 -20.73
C ALA A 252 -1.34 -28.40 -19.46
N GLU A 253 -0.35 -29.30 -19.47
CA GLU A 253 0.02 -30.12 -18.31
C GLU A 253 0.57 -29.27 -17.17
N ILE A 254 1.42 -28.29 -17.46
CA ILE A 254 1.94 -27.34 -16.46
C ILE A 254 0.77 -26.59 -15.80
N VAL A 255 -0.16 -26.02 -16.58
CA VAL A 255 -1.34 -25.31 -16.07
C VAL A 255 -2.11 -26.17 -15.07
N GLN A 256 -2.41 -27.42 -15.43
CA GLN A 256 -3.11 -28.36 -14.53
C GLN A 256 -2.29 -28.66 -13.27
N SER A 257 -0.99 -28.94 -13.44
CA SER A 257 -0.10 -29.27 -12.33
C SER A 257 0.02 -28.12 -11.34
N LEU A 258 0.15 -26.87 -11.81
CA LEU A 258 0.28 -25.70 -10.94
C LEU A 258 -0.95 -25.49 -10.05
N GLN A 259 -2.18 -25.76 -10.54
CA GLN A 259 -3.40 -25.66 -9.71
C GLN A 259 -3.36 -26.62 -8.51
N GLY A 260 -2.72 -27.78 -8.67
CA GLY A 260 -2.53 -28.74 -7.58
C GLY A 260 -1.57 -28.28 -6.47
N ILE A 261 -0.82 -27.18 -6.62
CA ILE A 261 0.05 -26.65 -5.57
C ILE A 261 -0.80 -26.21 -4.38
N ILE A 262 -1.83 -25.40 -4.64
CA ILE A 262 -2.64 -24.78 -3.58
C ILE A 262 -3.34 -25.82 -2.73
N SER A 263 -3.88 -26.88 -3.34
CA SER A 263 -4.67 -27.89 -2.64
C SER A 263 -3.84 -28.99 -1.97
N HIS A 264 -2.57 -29.22 -2.37
CA HIS A 264 -1.79 -30.38 -1.93
C HIS A 264 -0.42 -30.02 -1.32
N ARG A 265 0.03 -28.77 -1.46
CA ARG A 265 1.36 -28.34 -0.96
C ARG A 265 1.29 -27.19 0.04
N ILE A 266 0.18 -26.47 0.06
CA ILE A 266 0.03 -25.25 0.87
C ILE A 266 -0.82 -25.55 2.10
N ASN A 267 -0.29 -25.18 3.28
CA ASN A 267 -1.09 -25.12 4.49
C ASN A 267 -1.86 -23.78 4.52
N GLN A 268 -3.15 -23.82 4.20
CA GLN A 268 -4.00 -22.63 4.22
C GLN A 268 -4.23 -22.05 5.63
N GLN A 269 -3.91 -22.80 6.68
CA GLN A 269 -3.99 -22.28 8.06
C GLN A 269 -2.85 -21.29 8.39
N ASP A 270 -1.70 -21.40 7.69
CA ASP A 270 -0.57 -20.48 7.85
C ASP A 270 -0.79 -19.15 7.14
N GLY A 271 -1.81 -19.06 6.30
CA GLY A 271 -2.21 -17.87 5.56
C GLY A 271 -2.81 -18.23 4.20
N ILE A 272 -3.87 -17.53 3.86
CA ILE A 272 -4.55 -17.70 2.56
C ILE A 272 -3.53 -17.50 1.43
N THR A 273 -3.56 -18.40 0.45
CA THR A 273 -2.69 -18.37 -0.71
C THR A 273 -3.51 -18.55 -1.98
N VAL A 274 -3.32 -17.68 -2.95
CA VAL A 274 -3.97 -17.70 -4.26
C VAL A 274 -2.92 -17.77 -5.35
N LEU A 275 -3.10 -18.71 -6.29
CA LEU A 275 -2.34 -18.82 -7.53
C LEU A 275 -3.29 -18.69 -8.70
N THR A 276 -3.04 -17.72 -9.57
CA THR A 276 -3.84 -17.47 -10.75
C THR A 276 -2.97 -17.53 -12.00
N ILE A 277 -3.41 -18.29 -12.99
CA ILE A 277 -2.81 -18.28 -14.33
C ILE A 277 -3.69 -17.38 -15.20
N GLY A 278 -3.13 -16.25 -15.61
CA GLY A 278 -3.82 -15.21 -16.38
C GLY A 278 -3.46 -15.21 -17.85
N MET A 279 -2.39 -15.91 -18.24
CA MET A 279 -1.88 -15.91 -19.60
C MET A 279 -1.41 -17.30 -20.03
N LEU A 280 -1.84 -17.73 -21.21
CA LEU A 280 -1.34 -18.90 -21.92
C LEU A 280 -1.33 -18.56 -23.41
N GLN A 281 -0.15 -18.50 -24.01
CA GLN A 281 0.02 -18.10 -25.39
C GLN A 281 0.89 -19.13 -26.14
N SER A 282 0.37 -19.67 -27.24
CA SER A 282 1.10 -20.55 -28.12
C SER A 282 0.35 -20.75 -29.44
N GLY A 283 1.08 -20.99 -30.54
CA GLY A 283 0.53 -21.32 -31.84
C GLY A 283 -0.29 -20.21 -32.50
N ASN A 284 -0.45 -20.31 -33.83
CA ASN A 284 -1.25 -19.37 -34.63
C ASN A 284 -2.08 -20.06 -35.71
N ARG A 285 -1.88 -21.35 -35.94
CA ARG A 285 -2.63 -22.14 -36.93
C ARG A 285 -2.84 -23.57 -36.43
N THR A 286 -4.00 -24.15 -36.74
CA THR A 286 -4.44 -25.44 -36.25
C THR A 286 -3.64 -26.64 -36.77
N ASN A 287 -2.95 -26.47 -37.90
CA ASN A 287 -2.16 -27.56 -38.57
C ASN A 287 -0.64 -27.38 -38.42
N ILE A 288 -0.19 -26.47 -37.55
CA ILE A 288 1.22 -26.22 -37.25
C ILE A 288 1.45 -26.37 -35.75
N LEU A 289 2.40 -27.23 -35.35
CA LEU A 289 2.92 -27.28 -34.00
C LEU A 289 3.92 -26.13 -33.81
N PRO A 290 3.70 -25.25 -32.83
CA PRO A 290 4.57 -24.10 -32.60
C PRO A 290 5.92 -24.50 -31.99
N GLU A 291 6.87 -23.59 -32.00
CA GLU A 291 8.18 -23.77 -31.35
C GLU A 291 8.20 -23.31 -29.90
N THR A 292 7.24 -22.47 -29.50
CA THR A 292 7.22 -21.86 -28.16
C THR A 292 5.83 -21.83 -27.54
N ALA A 293 5.78 -21.87 -26.20
CA ALA A 293 4.61 -21.54 -25.41
C ALA A 293 5.03 -20.67 -24.21
N GLU A 294 4.15 -19.77 -23.82
CA GLU A 294 4.36 -18.92 -22.65
C GLU A 294 3.15 -19.01 -21.70
N ILE A 295 3.43 -19.17 -20.40
CA ILE A 295 2.46 -19.22 -19.32
C ILE A 295 2.79 -18.13 -18.33
N GLY A 296 1.83 -17.28 -17.98
CA GLY A 296 2.02 -16.21 -17.00
C GLY A 296 0.93 -16.20 -15.95
N GLY A 297 1.31 -15.76 -14.75
CA GLY A 297 0.35 -15.70 -13.66
C GLY A 297 0.87 -14.94 -12.44
N THR A 298 0.05 -14.95 -11.39
CA THR A 298 0.32 -14.25 -10.13
C THR A 298 0.13 -15.18 -8.93
N VAL A 299 0.90 -14.91 -7.88
CA VAL A 299 0.74 -15.55 -6.56
C VAL A 299 0.53 -14.46 -5.52
N ARG A 300 -0.45 -14.66 -4.64
CA ARG A 300 -0.74 -13.81 -3.50
C ARG A 300 -0.79 -14.65 -2.23
N THR A 301 -0.16 -14.22 -1.15
CA THR A 301 -0.20 -14.96 0.12
C THR A 301 0.04 -14.07 1.33
N PHE A 302 -0.42 -14.53 2.51
CA PHE A 302 -0.16 -13.93 3.81
C PHE A 302 0.85 -14.75 4.63
N SER A 303 1.61 -15.64 4.00
CA SER A 303 2.62 -16.49 4.65
C SER A 303 3.93 -16.49 3.86
N LYS A 304 5.04 -16.13 4.51
CA LYS A 304 6.38 -16.21 3.89
C LYS A 304 6.75 -17.65 3.52
N GLU A 305 6.34 -18.61 4.33
CA GLU A 305 6.61 -20.02 4.06
C GLU A 305 5.79 -20.52 2.85
N ASN A 306 4.50 -20.19 2.78
CA ASN A 306 3.68 -20.52 1.61
C ASN A 306 4.23 -19.86 0.34
N GLN A 307 4.69 -18.60 0.42
CA GLN A 307 5.32 -17.89 -0.70
C GLN A 307 6.54 -18.66 -1.22
N ARG A 308 7.43 -19.08 -0.31
CA ARG A 308 8.62 -19.86 -0.64
C ARG A 308 8.24 -21.19 -1.33
N ILE A 309 7.31 -21.93 -0.72
CA ILE A 309 6.86 -23.23 -1.26
C ILE A 309 6.26 -23.06 -2.66
N VAL A 310 5.39 -22.07 -2.88
CA VAL A 310 4.77 -21.87 -4.21
C VAL A 310 5.83 -21.54 -5.26
N ARG A 311 6.79 -20.64 -4.96
CA ARG A 311 7.87 -20.28 -5.89
C ARG A 311 8.71 -21.52 -6.28
N GLU A 312 9.06 -22.35 -5.30
CA GLU A 312 9.82 -23.58 -5.53
C GLU A 312 9.02 -24.61 -6.35
N GLU A 313 7.74 -24.82 -6.01
CA GLU A 313 6.89 -25.77 -6.70
C GLU A 313 6.57 -25.36 -8.14
N ILE A 314 6.36 -24.06 -8.42
CA ILE A 314 6.20 -23.55 -9.79
C ILE A 314 7.44 -23.93 -10.62
N THR A 315 8.62 -23.61 -10.12
CA THR A 315 9.88 -23.88 -10.82
C THR A 315 10.08 -25.38 -11.03
N ARG A 316 9.96 -26.15 -9.96
CA ARG A 316 10.16 -27.61 -9.99
C ARG A 316 9.21 -28.32 -10.96
N ARG A 317 7.92 -28.00 -10.92
CA ARG A 317 6.91 -28.63 -11.77
C ARG A 317 7.10 -28.27 -13.24
N ALA A 318 7.32 -26.98 -13.54
CA ALA A 318 7.59 -26.54 -14.90
C ALA A 318 8.82 -27.23 -15.51
N GLN A 319 9.91 -27.35 -14.74
CA GLN A 319 11.14 -28.01 -15.18
C GLN A 319 10.92 -29.51 -15.45
N LYS A 320 10.23 -30.22 -14.53
CA LYS A 320 10.04 -31.67 -14.67
C LYS A 320 9.07 -32.04 -15.79
N ILE A 321 8.03 -31.24 -16.01
CA ILE A 321 7.11 -31.44 -17.14
C ILE A 321 7.81 -31.10 -18.45
N ALA A 322 8.54 -30.01 -18.55
CA ALA A 322 9.30 -29.67 -19.74
C ALA A 322 10.33 -30.75 -20.09
N GLU A 323 11.03 -31.31 -19.11
CA GLU A 323 11.97 -32.42 -19.27
C GLU A 323 11.29 -33.66 -19.86
N SER A 324 10.09 -34.03 -19.37
CA SER A 324 9.32 -35.19 -19.88
C SER A 324 8.90 -35.04 -21.32
N HIS A 325 8.70 -33.79 -21.78
CA HIS A 325 8.36 -33.44 -23.16
C HIS A 325 9.61 -33.08 -24.02
N GLN A 326 10.83 -33.24 -23.47
CA GLN A 326 12.10 -32.90 -24.14
C GLN A 326 12.15 -31.44 -24.62
N LEU A 327 11.58 -30.51 -23.81
CA LEU A 327 11.56 -29.07 -24.08
C LEU A 327 12.62 -28.34 -23.25
N LYS A 328 13.11 -27.22 -23.75
CA LYS A 328 13.81 -26.22 -22.94
C LYS A 328 12.78 -25.38 -22.18
N VAL A 329 13.12 -24.99 -20.95
CA VAL A 329 12.24 -24.15 -20.14
C VAL A 329 13.05 -23.06 -19.44
N GLU A 330 12.51 -21.84 -19.46
CA GLU A 330 12.94 -20.73 -18.61
C GLU A 330 11.79 -20.42 -17.64
N VAL A 331 12.10 -20.30 -16.34
CA VAL A 331 11.12 -20.01 -15.30
C VAL A 331 11.58 -18.76 -14.55
N LYS A 332 10.77 -17.71 -14.59
CA LYS A 332 10.93 -16.49 -13.80
C LYS A 332 9.82 -16.44 -12.78
N VAL A 333 10.16 -16.45 -11.49
CA VAL A 333 9.17 -16.38 -10.39
C VAL A 333 9.62 -15.36 -9.37
N GLY A 334 8.71 -14.49 -8.94
CA GLY A 334 8.95 -13.50 -7.88
C GLY A 334 9.87 -12.35 -8.25
N SER A 335 10.26 -12.22 -9.53
CA SER A 335 11.10 -11.12 -9.98
C SER A 335 10.37 -9.79 -9.80
N GLY A 336 10.90 -8.94 -8.89
CA GLY A 336 10.32 -7.63 -8.59
C GLY A 336 8.99 -7.66 -7.84
N GLY A 337 8.59 -8.80 -7.29
CA GLY A 337 7.37 -8.91 -6.48
C GLY A 337 7.43 -8.07 -5.19
N TYR A 338 6.28 -7.88 -4.57
CA TYR A 338 6.17 -7.22 -3.27
C TYR A 338 6.06 -8.25 -2.15
N ASP A 339 6.78 -8.04 -1.06
CA ASP A 339 6.56 -8.78 0.18
C ASP A 339 5.23 -8.37 0.81
N MET A 340 4.84 -9.07 1.88
CA MET A 340 3.68 -8.68 2.68
C MET A 340 3.92 -7.36 3.39
N VAL A 341 2.91 -6.50 3.45
CA VAL A 341 2.89 -5.40 4.40
C VAL A 341 2.49 -5.95 5.76
N ILE A 342 3.40 -5.85 6.72
CA ILE A 342 3.22 -6.42 8.06
C ILE A 342 3.25 -5.29 9.09
N SER A 343 2.18 -5.18 9.89
CA SER A 343 2.18 -4.34 11.09
C SER A 343 2.71 -5.12 12.28
N ASP A 344 3.65 -4.53 13.02
CA ASP A 344 4.16 -5.11 14.26
C ASP A 344 3.02 -5.31 15.28
N PRO A 345 2.81 -6.53 15.80
CA PRO A 345 1.68 -6.80 16.67
C PRO A 345 1.70 -6.03 17.98
N ALA A 346 2.88 -5.86 18.58
CA ALA A 346 3.02 -5.16 19.87
C ALA A 346 2.76 -3.66 19.69
N LEU A 347 3.33 -3.07 18.64
CA LEU A 347 3.14 -1.65 18.31
C LEU A 347 1.70 -1.38 17.89
N THR A 348 1.11 -2.23 17.05
CA THR A 348 -0.31 -2.07 16.66
C THR A 348 -1.20 -2.03 17.89
N LYS A 349 -1.03 -2.98 18.83
CA LYS A 349 -1.79 -2.99 20.08
C LYS A 349 -1.58 -1.73 20.92
N ALA A 350 -0.35 -1.23 21.01
CA ALA A 350 -0.03 -0.02 21.77
C ALA A 350 -0.64 1.25 21.15
N LEU A 351 -0.91 1.24 19.83
CA LEU A 351 -1.49 2.37 19.09
C LEU A 351 -3.02 2.33 19.00
N VAL A 352 -3.71 1.26 19.44
CA VAL A 352 -5.17 1.18 19.41
C VAL A 352 -5.85 2.38 20.08
N PRO A 353 -5.43 2.87 21.27
CA PRO A 353 -6.03 4.05 21.87
C PRO A 353 -5.92 5.32 21.01
N ALA A 354 -4.84 5.45 20.23
CA ALA A 354 -4.65 6.56 19.28
C ALA A 354 -5.58 6.44 18.07
N PHE A 355 -5.80 5.23 17.56
CA PHE A 355 -6.80 4.98 16.50
C PHE A 355 -8.21 5.29 16.97
N ASP A 356 -8.59 4.84 18.19
CA ASP A 356 -9.89 5.13 18.78
C ASP A 356 -10.12 6.65 18.92
N ALA A 357 -9.11 7.36 19.40
CA ALA A 357 -9.18 8.82 19.55
C ALA A 357 -9.22 9.56 18.20
N ALA A 358 -8.51 9.06 17.20
CA ALA A 358 -8.53 9.65 15.86
C ALA A 358 -9.90 9.50 15.20
N ALA A 359 -10.57 8.35 15.39
CA ALA A 359 -11.87 8.05 14.82
C ALA A 359 -13.04 8.62 15.65
N ALA A 360 -12.81 9.04 16.89
CA ALA A 360 -13.86 9.54 17.76
C ALA A 360 -14.70 10.64 17.11
N ASP A 361 -16.02 10.61 17.31
CA ASP A 361 -17.06 11.53 16.78
C ASP A 361 -17.26 11.49 15.25
N LEU A 362 -16.39 10.82 14.50
CA LEU A 362 -16.40 10.80 13.03
C LEU A 362 -16.51 9.40 12.44
N GLY A 363 -16.11 8.37 13.18
CA GLY A 363 -16.06 6.99 12.71
C GLY A 363 -15.77 6.00 13.84
N VAL A 364 -15.10 4.92 13.52
CA VAL A 364 -14.73 3.84 14.45
C VAL A 364 -13.33 3.31 14.12
N ALA A 365 -12.54 3.01 15.14
CA ALA A 365 -11.35 2.18 14.95
C ALA A 365 -11.75 0.71 15.12
N MET A 366 -11.28 -0.15 14.20
CA MET A 366 -11.64 -1.55 14.18
C MET A 366 -10.51 -2.43 13.69
N GLU A 367 -10.36 -3.61 14.26
CA GLU A 367 -9.51 -4.62 13.68
C GLU A 367 -10.19 -5.20 12.44
N ALA A 368 -9.47 -5.25 11.32
CA ALA A 368 -10.02 -5.67 10.04
C ALA A 368 -9.29 -6.89 9.46
N PRO A 369 -9.97 -7.72 8.65
CA PRO A 369 -9.31 -8.82 7.95
C PRO A 369 -8.22 -8.29 7.02
N PRO A 370 -7.19 -9.11 6.69
CA PRO A 370 -6.17 -8.73 5.73
C PRO A 370 -6.78 -8.54 4.34
N SER A 371 -6.14 -7.73 3.51
CA SER A 371 -6.55 -7.50 2.12
C SER A 371 -5.61 -8.21 1.15
N MET A 372 -6.16 -8.78 0.08
CA MET A 372 -5.38 -9.37 -1.02
C MET A 372 -4.69 -8.32 -1.92
N ALA A 373 -4.89 -7.03 -1.66
CA ALA A 373 -4.06 -5.98 -2.24
C ALA A 373 -2.59 -6.17 -1.82
N SER A 374 -1.69 -5.53 -2.53
CA SER A 374 -0.27 -5.42 -2.20
C SER A 374 0.15 -3.97 -2.28
N ASP A 375 1.22 -3.61 -1.59
CA ASP A 375 1.78 -2.26 -1.56
C ASP A 375 3.30 -2.37 -1.39
N ASP A 376 4.06 -1.58 -2.13
CA ASP A 376 5.52 -1.57 -2.06
C ASP A 376 6.07 -0.96 -0.76
N PHE A 377 5.19 -0.46 0.13
CA PHE A 377 5.52 -0.15 1.53
C PHE A 377 6.23 -1.31 2.22
N SER A 378 5.97 -2.53 1.78
CA SER A 378 6.68 -3.74 2.22
C SER A 378 8.20 -3.62 2.07
N SER A 379 8.71 -2.85 1.10
CA SER A 379 10.15 -2.61 0.93
C SER A 379 10.75 -1.80 2.08
N LEU A 380 10.00 -0.85 2.64
CA LEU A 380 10.42 -0.08 3.83
C LEU A 380 10.52 -1.00 5.05
N THR A 381 9.57 -1.91 5.22
CA THR A 381 9.52 -2.84 6.37
C THR A 381 10.49 -3.99 6.25
N SER A 382 10.86 -4.40 5.03
CA SER A 382 11.85 -5.45 4.77
C SER A 382 13.27 -5.08 5.23
N THR A 383 13.52 -3.80 5.56
CA THR A 383 14.77 -3.34 6.17
C THR A 383 14.95 -3.79 7.63
N GLY A 384 13.93 -4.36 8.25
CA GLY A 384 13.89 -4.71 9.67
C GLY A 384 13.42 -3.57 10.57
N VAL A 385 13.11 -2.40 10.03
CA VAL A 385 12.48 -1.32 10.79
C VAL A 385 11.03 -1.72 11.10
N PRO A 386 10.59 -1.68 12.37
CA PRO A 386 9.20 -1.96 12.72
C PRO A 386 8.24 -1.04 11.98
N SER A 387 7.04 -1.55 11.68
CA SER A 387 6.04 -0.78 10.95
C SER A 387 4.63 -0.98 11.47
N VAL A 388 3.78 0.01 11.25
CA VAL A 388 2.33 -0.09 11.42
C VAL A 388 1.64 0.54 10.22
N PHE A 389 0.74 -0.22 9.62
CA PHE A 389 -0.04 0.22 8.46
C PHE A 389 -1.53 0.01 8.70
N TRP A 390 -2.36 0.97 8.32
CA TRP A 390 -3.80 0.86 8.45
C TRP A 390 -4.53 1.34 7.21
N ARG A 391 -5.81 0.98 7.09
CA ARG A 391 -6.68 1.48 6.04
C ARG A 391 -7.63 2.52 6.61
N LEU A 392 -7.83 3.60 5.88
CA LEU A 392 -8.87 4.59 6.14
C LEU A 392 -10.05 4.33 5.20
N TYR A 393 -11.19 3.97 5.76
CA TYR A 393 -12.40 3.78 4.97
C TYR A 393 -13.10 5.12 4.72
N ALA A 394 -13.55 5.33 3.48
CA ALA A 394 -14.09 6.60 3.02
C ALA A 394 -15.16 6.43 1.94
N SER A 395 -16.14 5.52 2.16
CA SER A 395 -17.25 5.40 1.22
C SER A 395 -18.05 6.70 1.14
N PRO A 396 -18.30 7.25 -0.06
CA PRO A 396 -19.15 8.43 -0.24
C PRO A 396 -20.64 8.08 -0.10
N PHE A 397 -21.00 6.81 0.08
CA PHE A 397 -22.38 6.32 0.18
C PHE A 397 -22.70 5.84 1.60
N PRO A 398 -23.49 6.56 2.38
CA PRO A 398 -23.84 6.15 3.74
C PRO A 398 -24.40 4.72 3.78
N GLY A 399 -23.79 3.85 4.59
CA GLY A 399 -24.24 2.47 4.81
C GLY A 399 -24.00 1.52 3.63
N LYS A 400 -23.29 1.94 2.58
CA LYS A 400 -22.96 1.11 1.41
C LYS A 400 -21.49 1.25 1.06
N PRO A 401 -20.85 0.21 0.48
CA PRO A 401 -19.50 0.35 -0.05
C PRO A 401 -19.51 1.29 -1.27
N GLY A 402 -18.44 2.07 -1.40
CA GLY A 402 -18.14 2.81 -2.61
C GLY A 402 -17.48 1.93 -3.68
N VAL A 403 -17.08 2.59 -4.76
CA VAL A 403 -16.36 1.94 -5.87
C VAL A 403 -14.92 1.67 -5.44
N PRO A 404 -14.37 0.48 -5.70
CA PRO A 404 -13.00 0.16 -5.28
C PRO A 404 -11.95 1.03 -5.99
N ASN A 405 -10.77 1.13 -5.36
CA ASN A 405 -9.58 1.76 -5.94
C ASN A 405 -9.27 1.19 -7.33
N HIS A 406 -8.62 1.97 -8.18
CA HIS A 406 -8.28 1.72 -9.59
C HIS A 406 -9.48 1.75 -10.56
N SER A 407 -10.71 1.97 -10.07
CA SER A 407 -11.85 2.17 -10.95
C SER A 407 -11.89 3.60 -11.50
N PRO A 408 -12.28 3.79 -12.77
CA PRO A 408 -12.55 5.12 -13.33
C PRO A 408 -13.60 5.94 -12.56
N GLU A 409 -14.50 5.30 -11.84
CA GLU A 409 -15.55 5.92 -11.03
C GLU A 409 -15.14 6.09 -9.54
N PHE A 410 -13.88 5.83 -9.19
CA PHE A 410 -13.41 5.93 -7.81
C PHE A 410 -13.59 7.33 -7.26
N VAL A 411 -14.24 7.42 -6.12
CA VAL A 411 -14.41 8.65 -5.33
C VAL A 411 -14.43 8.30 -3.85
N VAL A 412 -13.97 9.21 -3.02
CA VAL A 412 -13.97 9.07 -1.56
C VAL A 412 -14.77 10.19 -0.91
N ASP A 413 -15.31 9.92 0.27
CA ASP A 413 -15.81 10.95 1.17
C ASP A 413 -14.64 11.77 1.72
N GLU A 414 -14.57 13.05 1.34
CA GLU A 414 -13.52 13.96 1.80
C GLU A 414 -13.56 14.18 3.31
N GLY A 415 -14.72 14.02 3.96
CA GLY A 415 -14.86 14.15 5.41
C GLY A 415 -14.02 13.12 6.20
N ALA A 416 -13.76 11.95 5.61
CA ALA A 416 -12.88 10.94 6.21
C ALA A 416 -11.42 11.39 6.34
N MET A 417 -10.96 12.32 5.49
CA MET A 417 -9.57 12.79 5.49
C MET A 417 -9.18 13.45 6.82
N LYS A 418 -10.10 14.08 7.50
CA LYS A 418 -9.90 14.61 8.85
C LYS A 418 -9.46 13.50 9.82
N VAL A 419 -10.13 12.34 9.76
CA VAL A 419 -9.75 11.16 10.57
C VAL A 419 -8.35 10.67 10.18
N GLY A 420 -8.01 10.67 8.89
CA GLY A 420 -6.68 10.28 8.42
C GLY A 420 -5.56 11.17 8.96
N VAL A 421 -5.76 12.50 8.99
CA VAL A 421 -4.81 13.43 9.63
C VAL A 421 -4.69 13.15 11.13
N ARG A 422 -5.83 13.01 11.82
CA ARG A 422 -5.87 12.69 13.25
C ARG A 422 -5.15 11.38 13.55
N ALA A 423 -5.31 10.34 12.71
CA ALA A 423 -4.65 9.05 12.88
C ALA A 423 -3.13 9.16 12.74
N LEU A 424 -2.62 9.85 11.72
CA LEU A 424 -1.18 10.10 11.55
C LEU A 424 -0.59 10.84 12.75
N VAL A 425 -1.27 11.89 13.22
CA VAL A 425 -0.81 12.71 14.35
C VAL A 425 -0.86 11.92 15.65
N ALA A 426 -2.02 11.32 15.97
CA ALA A 426 -2.22 10.64 17.24
C ALA A 426 -1.30 9.42 17.40
N THR A 427 -1.15 8.59 16.35
CA THR A 427 -0.27 7.42 16.39
C THR A 427 1.20 7.79 16.55
N THR A 428 1.64 8.84 15.86
CA THR A 428 3.01 9.36 15.98
C THR A 428 3.29 9.82 17.41
N MET A 429 2.43 10.66 17.97
CA MET A 429 2.61 11.20 19.32
C MET A 429 2.46 10.12 20.40
N GLN A 430 1.52 9.19 20.24
CA GLN A 430 1.34 8.04 21.13
C GLN A 430 2.60 7.16 21.15
N TYR A 431 3.16 6.86 19.98
CA TYR A 431 4.41 6.09 19.92
C TYR A 431 5.57 6.83 20.61
N MET A 432 5.72 8.12 20.35
CA MET A 432 6.76 8.95 20.98
C MET A 432 6.62 9.00 22.50
N ALA A 433 5.39 9.05 23.03
CA ALA A 433 5.14 9.03 24.46
C ALA A 433 5.47 7.67 25.10
N VAL A 434 5.12 6.56 24.42
CA VAL A 434 5.35 5.19 24.94
C VAL A 434 6.81 4.78 24.83
N ALA A 435 7.48 5.12 23.73
CA ALA A 435 8.89 4.76 23.49
C ALA A 435 9.87 5.56 24.41
N GLY A 436 9.41 6.72 24.91
CA GLY A 436 10.21 7.57 25.80
C GLY A 436 11.45 8.18 25.14
N PRO A 437 12.24 8.95 25.88
CA PRO A 437 13.49 9.49 25.39
C PRO A 437 14.44 8.33 25.04
N ARG A 438 15.08 8.38 23.88
CA ARG A 438 16.16 7.42 23.56
C ARG A 438 17.16 7.48 24.70
N GLY A 439 17.23 6.42 25.50
CA GLY A 439 18.34 6.24 26.41
C GLY A 439 19.60 6.24 25.57
N VAL A 440 20.59 7.01 26.01
CA VAL A 440 21.96 6.92 25.52
C VAL A 440 22.28 5.43 25.37
N SER A 441 22.63 5.04 24.15
CA SER A 441 22.96 3.68 23.70
C SER A 441 23.32 2.71 24.82
N ARG A 442 22.54 1.64 24.97
CA ARG A 442 23.05 0.43 25.58
C ARG A 442 23.83 -0.41 24.57
#